data_1a1345f6c9512703757813bf17c516f5
#
_entry.id   1a1345f6c9512703757813bf17c516f5
#
_cell.length_a   1.000
_cell.length_b   1.000
_cell.length_c   1.000
_cell.angle_alpha   90.00
_cell.angle_beta   90.00
_cell.angle_gamma   90.00
#
_symmetry.space_group_name_H-M   'P 1'
#
loop_
_entity.id
_entity.type
_entity.pdbx_description
1 polymer ?
#
loop_
_entity_poly.entity_id
_entity_poly.type
_entity_poly.pdbx_seq_one_letter_code
_entity_poly.pdbx_strand_id
1 'polypeptide(L)'
;MSPFLRKVKTASGATAVQIVVKEGRKNRIIEHLGSAHDEAGLAVLMAAGRAKLVPPDQQMLDFSAATPTQPAVVTGSSSALLVEVVRAAWKALGFDVVGDEAFFQLVLARLVEPTSMLDSARVLTELGLVPVHRATMHRCLARIARRGYRDQLAAACYGHATRDGDVTLVMYDVTTLHFEVEHEDKLRKVGYSKERRVDPQIIVGLLVDRHGFPLEIGSWEGNKTETHTIIPIINQSHDPTPARRSGGGRRRRHAVDDQPPNTSRGGIGVHCRVPPGQSPG
;
A
#
# COMPACT_ATOMS: atom_id res chain seq x y z
N MET A 1 35.42 -43.29 -19.20
CA MET A 1 35.94 -42.35 -18.22
C MET A 1 34.79 -41.88 -17.35
N SER A 2 34.89 -42.01 -16.02
CA SER A 2 33.79 -41.68 -15.12
C SER A 2 33.71 -40.18 -14.87
N PRO A 3 32.51 -39.60 -14.88
CA PRO A 3 32.29 -38.21 -14.51
C PRO A 3 32.57 -38.00 -12.99
N PHE A 4 33.00 -36.79 -12.63
CA PHE A 4 33.28 -36.41 -11.22
C PHE A 4 32.92 -34.96 -10.95
N LEU A 5 32.74 -34.63 -9.65
CA LEU A 5 32.44 -33.28 -9.22
C LEU A 5 33.72 -32.44 -9.07
N ARG A 6 33.66 -31.21 -9.60
CA ARG A 6 34.73 -30.23 -9.49
C ARG A 6 34.20 -28.96 -8.84
N LYS A 7 34.97 -28.43 -7.89
CA LYS A 7 34.74 -27.11 -7.29
C LYS A 7 35.62 -26.07 -7.98
N VAL A 8 35.08 -24.92 -8.32
CA VAL A 8 35.83 -23.83 -8.97
C VAL A 8 35.43 -22.52 -8.30
N LYS A 9 36.43 -21.76 -7.82
CA LYS A 9 36.19 -20.40 -7.30
C LYS A 9 35.87 -19.46 -8.47
N THR A 10 34.83 -18.68 -8.33
CA THR A 10 34.42 -17.65 -9.30
C THR A 10 35.06 -16.30 -8.95
N ALA A 11 35.08 -15.37 -9.89
CA ALA A 11 35.58 -14.03 -9.67
C ALA A 11 34.72 -13.24 -8.63
N SER A 12 33.47 -13.63 -8.43
CA SER A 12 32.55 -13.06 -7.42
C SER A 12 32.76 -13.60 -6.00
N GLY A 13 33.76 -14.49 -5.79
CA GLY A 13 34.01 -15.10 -4.48
C GLY A 13 33.16 -16.34 -4.18
N ALA A 14 32.20 -16.68 -5.01
CA ALA A 14 31.40 -17.90 -4.89
C ALA A 14 32.20 -19.14 -5.29
N THR A 15 31.74 -20.31 -4.84
CA THR A 15 32.29 -21.62 -5.29
C THR A 15 31.26 -22.29 -6.21
N ALA A 16 31.61 -22.43 -7.47
CA ALA A 16 30.83 -23.16 -8.47
C ALA A 16 31.09 -24.67 -8.38
N VAL A 17 30.02 -25.48 -8.53
CA VAL A 17 30.08 -26.94 -8.59
C VAL A 17 29.70 -27.40 -10.00
N GLN A 18 30.55 -28.23 -10.57
CA GLN A 18 30.44 -28.72 -11.96
C GLN A 18 30.60 -30.23 -12.02
N ILE A 19 29.84 -30.90 -12.87
CA ILE A 19 30.10 -32.26 -13.28
C ILE A 19 31.01 -32.21 -14.49
N VAL A 20 32.17 -32.87 -14.39
CA VAL A 20 33.19 -32.88 -15.47
C VAL A 20 33.66 -34.30 -15.79
N VAL A 21 34.09 -34.50 -17.02
CA VAL A 21 34.77 -35.72 -17.49
C VAL A 21 36.18 -35.34 -17.89
N LYS A 22 37.14 -36.23 -17.56
CA LYS A 22 38.50 -36.05 -17.97
C LYS A 22 38.73 -36.56 -19.40
N GLU A 23 39.07 -35.67 -20.32
CA GLU A 23 39.44 -36.01 -21.70
C GLU A 23 40.92 -35.69 -21.93
N GLY A 24 41.78 -36.70 -21.81
CA GLY A 24 43.22 -36.54 -21.88
C GLY A 24 43.75 -35.68 -20.74
N ARG A 25 44.38 -34.52 -21.06
CA ARG A 25 44.87 -33.53 -20.08
C ARG A 25 43.88 -32.44 -19.76
N LYS A 26 42.67 -32.41 -20.34
CA LYS A 26 41.64 -31.38 -20.14
C LYS A 26 40.41 -31.95 -19.45
N ASN A 27 39.69 -31.12 -18.70
CA ASN A 27 38.40 -31.45 -18.13
C ASN A 27 37.32 -30.82 -19.01
N ARG A 28 36.42 -31.64 -19.52
CA ARG A 28 35.22 -31.19 -20.24
C ARG A 28 34.06 -31.08 -19.25
N ILE A 29 33.40 -29.92 -19.19
CA ILE A 29 32.22 -29.69 -18.36
C ILE A 29 31.03 -30.37 -19.05
N ILE A 30 30.34 -31.25 -18.30
CA ILE A 30 29.09 -31.87 -18.71
C ILE A 30 27.93 -31.03 -18.26
N GLU A 31 27.95 -30.59 -16.97
CA GLU A 31 26.87 -29.83 -16.38
C GLU A 31 27.40 -28.86 -15.33
N HIS A 32 26.82 -27.67 -15.25
CA HIS A 32 27.03 -26.70 -14.18
C HIS A 32 25.86 -26.76 -13.20
N LEU A 33 26.11 -27.19 -11.96
CA LEU A 33 25.08 -27.41 -10.95
C LEU A 33 24.66 -26.13 -10.22
N GLY A 34 25.52 -25.11 -10.21
CA GLY A 34 25.28 -23.83 -9.53
C GLY A 34 26.53 -23.31 -8.83
N SER A 35 26.36 -22.17 -8.14
CA SER A 35 27.40 -21.53 -7.33
C SER A 35 26.85 -21.16 -5.96
N ALA A 36 27.66 -21.31 -4.91
CA ALA A 36 27.28 -20.97 -3.55
C ALA A 36 28.32 -20.04 -2.92
N HIS A 37 27.86 -19.11 -2.08
CA HIS A 37 28.68 -18.19 -1.33
C HIS A 37 28.98 -18.69 0.09
N ASP A 38 28.19 -19.65 0.58
CA ASP A 38 28.29 -20.25 1.90
C ASP A 38 28.56 -21.75 1.87
N GLU A 39 28.95 -22.30 2.99
CA GLU A 39 29.27 -23.73 3.11
C GLU A 39 28.02 -24.62 3.05
N ALA A 40 26.87 -24.13 3.54
CA ALA A 40 25.62 -24.88 3.49
C ALA A 40 25.10 -25.05 2.06
N GLY A 41 25.07 -23.97 1.28
CA GLY A 41 24.72 -24.01 -0.14
C GLY A 41 25.69 -24.88 -0.96
N LEU A 42 26.99 -24.83 -0.63
CA LEU A 42 28.00 -25.68 -1.26
C LEU A 42 27.73 -27.18 -0.96
N ALA A 43 27.37 -27.52 0.28
CA ALA A 43 27.04 -28.88 0.67
C ALA A 43 25.82 -29.41 -0.09
N VAL A 44 24.79 -28.59 -0.30
CA VAL A 44 23.58 -28.93 -1.08
C VAL A 44 23.95 -29.23 -2.54
N LEU A 45 24.73 -28.34 -3.18
CA LEU A 45 25.16 -28.54 -4.57
C LEU A 45 26.03 -29.79 -4.74
N MET A 46 26.89 -30.07 -3.77
CA MET A 46 27.71 -31.30 -3.76
C MET A 46 26.85 -32.56 -3.59
N ALA A 47 25.82 -32.53 -2.72
CA ALA A 47 24.92 -33.66 -2.55
C ALA A 47 24.09 -33.92 -3.82
N ALA A 48 23.52 -32.87 -4.43
CA ALA A 48 22.81 -32.96 -5.71
C ALA A 48 23.70 -33.55 -6.83
N GLY A 49 24.96 -33.10 -6.89
CA GLY A 49 25.91 -33.63 -7.86
C GLY A 49 26.29 -35.10 -7.64
N ARG A 50 26.44 -35.53 -6.39
CA ARG A 50 26.67 -36.97 -6.08
C ARG A 50 25.49 -37.82 -6.48
N ALA A 51 24.26 -37.39 -6.23
CA ALA A 51 23.06 -38.10 -6.65
C ALA A 51 23.00 -38.32 -8.19
N LYS A 52 23.44 -37.30 -8.95
CA LYS A 52 23.50 -37.42 -10.45
C LYS A 52 24.64 -38.31 -10.98
N LEU A 53 25.65 -38.58 -10.17
CA LEU A 53 26.78 -39.39 -10.55
C LEU A 53 26.56 -40.89 -10.26
N VAL A 54 25.53 -41.25 -9.51
CA VAL A 54 25.16 -42.66 -9.25
C VAL A 54 24.51 -43.23 -10.48
N PRO A 55 24.99 -44.33 -11.04
CA PRO A 55 24.35 -45.02 -12.17
C PRO A 55 22.94 -45.51 -11.77
N PRO A 56 21.95 -45.45 -12.67
CA PRO A 56 20.55 -45.83 -12.35
C PRO A 56 20.36 -47.29 -11.96
N ASP A 57 21.34 -48.17 -12.24
CA ASP A 57 21.35 -49.60 -11.93
C ASP A 57 22.04 -49.95 -10.62
N GLN A 58 22.67 -49.00 -9.95
CA GLN A 58 23.27 -49.14 -8.61
C GLN A 58 22.38 -48.56 -7.56
N GLN A 59 21.45 -49.35 -7.01
CA GLN A 59 20.79 -49.04 -5.73
C GLN A 59 21.84 -49.17 -4.62
N MET A 60 22.32 -48.04 -4.11
CA MET A 60 23.06 -48.02 -2.87
C MET A 60 22.10 -48.37 -1.74
N LEU A 61 22.31 -49.53 -1.11
CA LEU A 61 21.63 -49.87 0.15
C LEU A 61 22.13 -48.91 1.21
N ASP A 62 21.34 -47.86 1.47
CA ASP A 62 21.61 -46.91 2.56
C ASP A 62 21.21 -47.54 3.88
N PHE A 63 22.15 -48.04 4.63
CA PHE A 63 21.96 -48.57 5.96
C PHE A 63 21.78 -47.47 7.03
N SER A 64 21.92 -46.21 6.68
CA SER A 64 21.55 -45.10 7.52
C SER A 64 20.04 -44.83 7.33
N ALA A 65 19.22 -45.42 8.18
CA ALA A 65 17.77 -45.22 8.23
C ALA A 65 17.35 -43.80 8.69
N ALA A 66 18.14 -42.80 8.38
CA ALA A 66 17.71 -41.41 8.40
C ALA A 66 17.11 -41.14 7.02
N THR A 67 15.79 -41.05 6.95
CA THR A 67 15.08 -40.49 5.79
C THR A 67 15.86 -39.26 5.30
N PRO A 68 16.41 -39.24 4.07
CA PRO A 68 17.08 -38.04 3.59
C PRO A 68 16.02 -36.98 3.47
N THR A 69 15.85 -36.20 4.50
CA THR A 69 15.13 -34.93 4.41
C THR A 69 15.95 -34.13 3.40
N GLN A 70 15.52 -34.08 2.17
CA GLN A 70 16.13 -33.16 1.22
C GLN A 70 16.11 -31.79 1.89
N PRO A 71 17.26 -31.16 2.10
CA PRO A 71 17.27 -29.85 2.75
C PRO A 71 16.34 -28.95 1.94
N ALA A 72 15.36 -28.39 2.59
CA ALA A 72 14.45 -27.45 1.97
C ALA A 72 15.28 -26.28 1.40
N VAL A 73 15.20 -26.08 0.12
CA VAL A 73 15.85 -24.94 -0.53
C VAL A 73 14.86 -23.79 -0.50
N VAL A 74 15.22 -22.70 0.20
CA VAL A 74 14.41 -21.48 0.17
C VAL A 74 14.54 -20.86 -1.23
N THR A 75 13.49 -20.96 -2.03
CA THR A 75 13.44 -20.43 -3.40
C THR A 75 12.94 -18.98 -3.46
N GLY A 76 12.36 -18.49 -2.36
CA GLY A 76 11.87 -17.13 -2.27
C GLY A 76 11.43 -16.79 -0.83
N SER A 77 11.32 -15.51 -0.57
CA SER A 77 10.77 -14.97 0.67
C SER A 77 9.74 -13.91 0.33
N SER A 78 8.63 -13.90 1.01
CA SER A 78 7.60 -12.87 0.86
C SER A 78 7.02 -12.47 2.21
N SER A 79 6.51 -11.24 2.30
CA SER A 79 5.91 -10.70 3.53
C SER A 79 4.40 -11.00 3.61
N ALA A 80 4.00 -12.26 3.39
CA ALA A 80 2.59 -12.67 3.36
C ALA A 80 1.83 -12.29 4.65
N LEU A 81 2.46 -12.41 5.81
CA LEU A 81 1.87 -12.02 7.09
C LEU A 81 1.50 -10.52 7.11
N LEU A 82 2.34 -9.64 6.57
CA LEU A 82 2.04 -8.22 6.46
C LEU A 82 0.79 -7.97 5.62
N VAL A 83 0.67 -8.67 4.49
CA VAL A 83 -0.52 -8.58 3.63
C VAL A 83 -1.78 -9.03 4.37
N GLU A 84 -1.70 -10.13 5.10
CA GLU A 84 -2.81 -10.65 5.90
C GLU A 84 -3.24 -9.69 7.01
N VAL A 85 -2.28 -9.10 7.74
CA VAL A 85 -2.57 -8.10 8.78
C VAL A 85 -3.26 -6.87 8.19
N VAL A 86 -2.75 -6.33 7.09
CA VAL A 86 -3.38 -5.16 6.43
C VAL A 86 -4.77 -5.52 5.90
N ARG A 87 -4.96 -6.71 5.34
CA ARG A 87 -6.26 -7.18 4.86
C ARG A 87 -7.25 -7.40 6.01
N ALA A 88 -6.79 -7.91 7.15
CA ALA A 88 -7.62 -8.04 8.34
C ALA A 88 -8.06 -6.67 8.88
N ALA A 89 -7.15 -5.70 8.95
CA ALA A 89 -7.47 -4.32 9.32
C ALA A 89 -8.46 -3.67 8.34
N TRP A 90 -8.24 -3.84 7.03
CA TRP A 90 -9.14 -3.39 5.97
C TRP A 90 -10.58 -3.89 6.19
N LYS A 91 -10.71 -5.19 6.45
CA LYS A 91 -12.00 -5.83 6.74
C LYS A 91 -12.61 -5.34 8.06
N ALA A 92 -11.82 -5.24 9.11
CA ALA A 92 -12.27 -4.76 10.42
C ALA A 92 -12.81 -3.33 10.37
N LEU A 93 -12.24 -2.47 9.50
CA LEU A 93 -12.72 -1.12 9.25
C LEU A 93 -13.95 -1.06 8.33
N GLY A 94 -14.36 -2.19 7.71
CA GLY A 94 -15.48 -2.23 6.78
C GLY A 94 -15.16 -1.69 5.38
N PHE A 95 -13.88 -1.61 5.01
CA PHE A 95 -13.43 -1.08 3.72
C PHE A 95 -13.73 -2.03 2.55
N ASP A 96 -14.18 -3.25 2.83
CA ASP A 96 -14.69 -4.19 1.82
C ASP A 96 -15.89 -3.64 1.04
N VAL A 97 -16.58 -2.62 1.58
CA VAL A 97 -17.67 -1.91 0.90
C VAL A 97 -17.29 -1.41 -0.50
N VAL A 98 -16.01 -1.08 -0.70
CA VAL A 98 -15.49 -0.61 -1.99
C VAL A 98 -15.46 -1.72 -3.04
N GLY A 99 -15.15 -2.97 -2.64
CA GLY A 99 -15.14 -4.15 -3.51
C GLY A 99 -14.18 -4.05 -4.70
N ASP A 100 -13.03 -3.39 -4.56
CA ASP A 100 -12.05 -3.19 -5.65
C ASP A 100 -10.65 -3.64 -5.21
N GLU A 101 -10.25 -4.84 -5.64
CA GLU A 101 -8.93 -5.41 -5.33
C GLU A 101 -7.78 -4.55 -5.87
N ALA A 102 -7.95 -3.90 -7.02
CA ALA A 102 -6.93 -3.00 -7.54
C ALA A 102 -6.73 -1.77 -6.64
N PHE A 103 -7.80 -1.30 -6.01
CA PHE A 103 -7.71 -0.23 -5.02
C PHE A 103 -6.98 -0.69 -3.76
N PHE A 104 -7.34 -1.87 -3.22
CA PHE A 104 -6.63 -2.45 -2.09
C PHE A 104 -5.13 -2.59 -2.37
N GLN A 105 -4.75 -3.13 -3.54
CA GLN A 105 -3.34 -3.30 -3.91
C GLN A 105 -2.61 -1.95 -4.03
N LEU A 106 -3.24 -0.91 -4.57
CA LEU A 106 -2.66 0.42 -4.63
C LEU A 106 -2.44 1.03 -3.24
N VAL A 107 -3.40 0.86 -2.33
CA VAL A 107 -3.28 1.32 -0.94
C VAL A 107 -2.19 0.55 -0.22
N LEU A 108 -2.16 -0.78 -0.33
CA LEU A 108 -1.15 -1.64 0.28
C LEU A 108 0.27 -1.25 -0.19
N ALA A 109 0.47 -1.10 -1.50
CA ALA A 109 1.76 -0.71 -2.03
C ALA A 109 2.22 0.65 -1.49
N ARG A 110 1.31 1.62 -1.37
CA ARG A 110 1.61 2.96 -0.82
C ARG A 110 1.87 2.95 0.68
N LEU A 111 1.23 2.05 1.41
CA LEU A 111 1.41 1.90 2.85
C LEU A 111 2.78 1.29 3.17
N VAL A 112 3.22 0.32 2.37
CA VAL A 112 4.49 -0.39 2.57
C VAL A 112 5.66 0.42 2.05
N GLU A 113 5.57 0.92 0.82
CA GLU A 113 6.60 1.73 0.18
C GLU A 113 5.96 2.81 -0.70
N PRO A 114 5.98 4.08 -0.27
CA PRO A 114 5.47 5.21 -1.07
C PRO A 114 6.30 5.38 -2.35
N THR A 115 5.84 4.84 -3.45
CA THR A 115 6.55 4.85 -4.73
C THR A 115 5.62 5.17 -5.90
N SER A 116 6.12 5.19 -7.13
CA SER A 116 5.31 5.45 -8.31
C SER A 116 4.30 4.32 -8.55
N MET A 117 3.23 4.62 -9.31
CA MET A 117 2.28 3.57 -9.72
C MET A 117 2.94 2.47 -10.55
N LEU A 118 3.97 2.82 -11.32
CA LEU A 118 4.71 1.85 -12.12
C LEU A 118 5.47 0.88 -11.23
N ASP A 119 6.11 1.39 -10.19
CA ASP A 119 6.93 0.59 -9.28
C ASP A 119 6.10 -0.14 -8.21
N SER A 120 4.85 0.24 -8.02
CA SER A 120 3.92 -0.49 -7.13
C SER A 120 3.80 -1.99 -7.47
N ALA A 121 3.98 -2.37 -8.74
CA ALA A 121 3.98 -3.77 -9.15
C ALA A 121 5.16 -4.55 -8.54
N ARG A 122 6.34 -3.95 -8.46
CA ARG A 122 7.51 -4.55 -7.78
C ARG A 122 7.21 -4.79 -6.30
N VAL A 123 6.75 -3.75 -5.60
CA VAL A 123 6.40 -3.84 -4.16
C VAL A 123 5.40 -4.96 -3.91
N LEU A 124 4.34 -5.05 -4.71
CA LEU A 124 3.33 -6.11 -4.57
C LEU A 124 3.91 -7.51 -4.81
N THR A 125 4.82 -7.65 -5.77
CA THR A 125 5.50 -8.93 -6.05
C THR A 125 6.39 -9.34 -4.87
N GLU A 126 7.14 -8.41 -4.29
CA GLU A 126 7.97 -8.66 -3.10
C GLU A 126 7.13 -9.04 -1.87
N LEU A 127 5.89 -8.55 -1.79
CA LEU A 127 4.91 -8.97 -0.79
C LEU A 127 4.31 -10.36 -1.06
N GLY A 128 4.62 -10.99 -2.20
CA GLY A 128 4.08 -12.29 -2.60
C GLY A 128 2.71 -12.23 -3.28
N LEU A 129 2.27 -11.05 -3.70
CA LEU A 129 1.03 -10.88 -4.46
C LEU A 129 1.28 -10.92 -5.96
N VAL A 130 0.26 -11.33 -6.70
CA VAL A 130 0.20 -11.13 -8.15
C VAL A 130 -0.36 -9.72 -8.41
N PRO A 131 0.47 -8.77 -8.91
CA PRO A 131 -0.01 -7.41 -9.15
C PRO A 131 -1.05 -7.39 -10.25
N VAL A 132 -2.10 -6.58 -10.08
CA VAL A 132 -3.02 -6.30 -11.19
C VAL A 132 -2.29 -5.53 -12.29
N HIS A 133 -2.72 -5.75 -13.53
CA HIS A 133 -2.09 -5.10 -14.69
C HIS A 133 -2.13 -3.57 -14.56
N ARG A 134 -1.07 -2.89 -15.00
CA ARG A 134 -0.91 -1.43 -14.94
C ARG A 134 -2.14 -0.65 -15.45
N ALA A 135 -2.71 -1.07 -16.58
CA ALA A 135 -3.92 -0.44 -17.11
C ALA A 135 -5.12 -0.56 -16.16
N THR A 136 -5.19 -1.63 -15.35
CA THR A 136 -6.21 -1.81 -14.32
C THR A 136 -6.00 -0.86 -13.16
N MET A 137 -4.75 -0.62 -12.73
CA MET A 137 -4.41 0.39 -11.73
C MET A 137 -4.81 1.80 -12.18
N HIS A 138 -4.50 2.17 -13.42
CA HIS A 138 -4.93 3.47 -13.97
C HIS A 138 -6.45 3.60 -14.03
N ARG A 139 -7.16 2.56 -14.48
CA ARG A 139 -8.63 2.55 -14.48
C ARG A 139 -9.21 2.61 -13.07
N CYS A 140 -8.52 2.08 -12.08
CA CYS A 140 -8.90 2.18 -10.67
C CYS A 140 -8.98 3.65 -10.22
N LEU A 141 -8.02 4.51 -10.55
CA LEU A 141 -8.05 5.93 -10.20
C LEU A 141 -9.32 6.63 -10.72
N ALA A 142 -9.70 6.34 -11.97
CA ALA A 142 -10.94 6.88 -12.54
C ALA A 142 -12.20 6.33 -11.84
N ARG A 143 -12.16 5.06 -11.36
CA ARG A 143 -13.26 4.47 -10.59
C ARG A 143 -13.38 5.10 -9.20
N ILE A 144 -12.27 5.37 -8.52
CA ILE A 144 -12.23 6.02 -7.19
C ILE A 144 -13.05 7.30 -7.22
N ALA A 145 -12.76 8.19 -8.18
CA ALA A 145 -13.49 9.45 -8.32
C ALA A 145 -14.96 9.25 -8.69
N ARG A 146 -15.23 8.37 -9.68
CA ARG A 146 -16.57 8.18 -10.24
C ARG A 146 -17.54 7.47 -9.29
N ARG A 147 -17.05 6.55 -8.46
CA ARG A 147 -17.85 5.75 -7.52
C ARG A 147 -17.86 6.32 -6.10
N GLY A 148 -17.19 7.44 -5.85
CA GLY A 148 -17.16 8.07 -4.54
C GLY A 148 -16.56 7.18 -3.45
N TYR A 149 -15.39 6.55 -3.70
CA TYR A 149 -14.75 5.68 -2.72
C TYR A 149 -14.44 6.41 -1.43
N ARG A 150 -14.05 7.69 -1.51
CA ARG A 150 -13.80 8.51 -0.33
C ARG A 150 -15.01 8.53 0.60
N ASP A 151 -16.20 8.80 0.06
CA ASP A 151 -17.41 8.93 0.85
C ASP A 151 -17.84 7.57 1.45
N GLN A 152 -17.61 6.47 0.73
CA GLN A 152 -17.85 5.11 1.24
C GLN A 152 -16.90 4.76 2.38
N LEU A 153 -15.61 5.10 2.25
CA LEU A 153 -14.61 4.88 3.29
C LEU A 153 -14.86 5.75 4.52
N ALA A 154 -15.24 7.02 4.34
CA ALA A 154 -15.61 7.90 5.43
C ALA A 154 -16.83 7.36 6.20
N ALA A 155 -17.85 6.87 5.51
CA ALA A 155 -19.00 6.23 6.15
C ALA A 155 -18.59 4.97 6.94
N ALA A 156 -17.67 4.16 6.41
CA ALA A 156 -17.13 2.99 7.10
C ALA A 156 -16.31 3.39 8.35
N CYS A 157 -15.46 4.42 8.24
CA CYS A 157 -14.71 4.96 9.38
C CYS A 157 -15.65 5.48 10.47
N TYR A 158 -16.68 6.25 10.11
CA TYR A 158 -17.67 6.73 11.06
C TYR A 158 -18.42 5.59 11.72
N GLY A 159 -18.88 4.59 10.94
CA GLY A 159 -19.53 3.38 11.46
C GLY A 159 -18.60 2.57 12.38
N HIS A 160 -17.29 2.58 12.14
CA HIS A 160 -16.31 1.96 13.05
C HIS A 160 -16.19 2.74 14.35
N ALA A 161 -16.03 4.07 14.27
CA ALA A 161 -15.87 4.94 15.43
C ALA A 161 -17.10 4.97 16.35
N THR A 162 -18.29 4.71 15.81
CA THR A 162 -19.56 4.72 16.59
C THR A 162 -19.96 3.34 17.14
N ARG A 163 -19.16 2.29 16.94
CA ARG A 163 -19.49 0.95 17.46
C ARG A 163 -19.61 0.89 18.99
N ASP A 164 -18.76 1.62 19.68
CA ASP A 164 -18.65 1.62 21.13
C ASP A 164 -19.25 2.87 21.77
N GLY A 165 -19.99 3.69 21.01
CA GLY A 165 -20.65 4.88 21.48
C GLY A 165 -20.67 6.00 20.43
N ASP A 166 -21.33 7.12 20.77
CA ASP A 166 -21.43 8.26 19.87
C ASP A 166 -20.13 9.06 19.77
N VAL A 167 -19.85 9.60 18.58
CA VAL A 167 -18.77 10.57 18.37
C VAL A 167 -19.22 11.92 18.93
N THR A 168 -18.75 12.25 20.13
CA THR A 168 -19.16 13.48 20.86
C THR A 168 -18.25 14.67 20.61
N LEU A 169 -17.03 14.42 20.12
CA LEU A 169 -16.03 15.44 19.81
C LEU A 169 -15.28 15.06 18.55
N VAL A 170 -15.13 16.00 17.65
CA VAL A 170 -14.25 15.88 16.48
C VAL A 170 -13.22 16.99 16.46
N MET A 171 -12.06 16.68 15.96
CA MET A 171 -10.97 17.64 15.72
C MET A 171 -10.71 17.72 14.22
N TYR A 172 -10.46 18.92 13.74
CA TYR A 172 -10.16 19.18 12.35
C TYR A 172 -8.81 19.85 12.22
N ASP A 173 -7.97 19.30 11.35
CA ASP A 173 -6.66 19.86 11.02
C ASP A 173 -6.47 19.95 9.51
N VAL A 174 -5.68 20.93 9.08
CA VAL A 174 -5.44 21.24 7.68
C VAL A 174 -3.96 21.26 7.39
N THR A 175 -3.58 20.60 6.31
CA THR A 175 -2.22 20.66 5.77
C THR A 175 -2.22 21.11 4.32
N THR A 176 -1.09 21.62 3.88
CA THR A 176 -0.88 22.07 2.50
C THR A 176 0.12 21.15 1.81
N LEU A 177 -0.24 20.64 0.64
CA LEU A 177 0.65 19.87 -0.22
C LEU A 177 1.07 20.73 -1.41
N HIS A 178 2.37 20.95 -1.55
CA HIS A 178 2.97 21.72 -2.65
C HIS A 178 3.34 20.80 -3.80
N PHE A 179 3.25 21.32 -5.02
CA PHE A 179 3.58 20.59 -6.25
C PHE A 179 4.61 21.38 -7.05
N GLU A 180 5.72 20.74 -7.34
CA GLU A 180 6.76 21.28 -8.22
C GLU A 180 6.31 21.20 -9.68
N VAL A 181 5.35 22.04 -10.06
CA VAL A 181 4.79 22.14 -11.42
C VAL A 181 4.67 23.60 -11.80
N GLU A 182 4.88 23.89 -13.10
CA GLU A 182 4.86 25.26 -13.62
C GLU A 182 3.44 25.84 -13.79
N HIS A 183 2.41 24.97 -13.87
CA HIS A 183 1.07 25.40 -14.21
C HIS A 183 0.05 24.99 -13.15
N GLU A 184 -0.85 25.95 -12.85
CA GLU A 184 -2.04 25.70 -12.06
C GLU A 184 -3.07 24.87 -12.82
N ASP A 185 -3.90 24.15 -12.10
CA ASP A 185 -5.10 23.50 -12.62
C ASP A 185 -6.33 23.86 -11.76
N LYS A 186 -7.40 23.09 -11.86
CA LYS A 186 -8.64 23.37 -11.10
C LYS A 186 -8.47 23.21 -9.59
N LEU A 187 -7.54 22.40 -9.12
CA LEU A 187 -7.33 22.07 -7.72
C LEU A 187 -6.00 22.64 -7.21
N ARG A 188 -4.94 22.50 -7.99
CA ARG A 188 -3.61 23.03 -7.67
C ARG A 188 -3.57 24.53 -7.99
N LYS A 189 -3.57 25.35 -6.94
CA LYS A 189 -3.56 26.82 -7.03
C LYS A 189 -2.44 27.37 -6.18
N VAL A 190 -1.86 28.47 -6.62
CA VAL A 190 -0.97 29.27 -5.76
C VAL A 190 -1.82 29.88 -4.66
N GLY A 191 -1.42 29.70 -3.42
CA GLY A 191 -2.16 30.17 -2.26
C GLY A 191 -1.22 30.70 -1.18
N TYR A 192 -1.78 31.06 -0.02
CA TYR A 192 -0.98 31.50 1.10
C TYR A 192 -0.07 30.36 1.58
N SER A 193 1.23 30.63 1.63
CA SER A 193 2.24 29.72 2.16
C SER A 193 2.99 30.40 3.30
N LYS A 194 3.07 29.73 4.47
CA LYS A 194 3.90 30.19 5.60
C LYS A 194 5.38 30.25 5.23
N GLU A 195 5.81 29.40 4.30
CA GLU A 195 7.18 29.31 3.78
C GLU A 195 7.44 30.26 2.61
N ARG A 196 6.45 31.11 2.22
CA ARG A 196 6.51 32.02 1.07
C ARG A 196 6.81 31.31 -0.27
N ARG A 197 6.36 30.06 -0.39
CA ARG A 197 6.46 29.31 -1.64
C ARG A 197 5.42 29.82 -2.64
N VAL A 198 5.83 29.86 -3.91
CA VAL A 198 4.97 30.24 -5.03
C VAL A 198 4.49 29.03 -5.83
N ASP A 199 4.83 27.81 -5.37
CA ASP A 199 4.43 26.59 -6.02
C ASP A 199 2.92 26.35 -5.89
N PRO A 200 2.26 25.85 -6.93
CA PRO A 200 0.87 25.43 -6.83
C PRO A 200 0.69 24.39 -5.72
N GLN A 201 -0.36 24.56 -4.93
CA GLN A 201 -0.64 23.73 -3.76
C GLN A 201 -2.09 23.26 -3.75
N ILE A 202 -2.38 22.26 -2.94
CA ILE A 202 -3.73 21.87 -2.55
C ILE A 202 -3.83 21.90 -1.03
N ILE A 203 -5.03 22.14 -0.54
CA ILE A 203 -5.33 22.04 0.88
C ILE A 203 -5.97 20.68 1.14
N VAL A 204 -5.47 19.97 2.14
CA VAL A 204 -6.01 18.70 2.60
C VAL A 204 -6.41 18.85 4.06
N GLY A 205 -7.67 18.57 4.36
CA GLY A 205 -8.19 18.58 5.72
C GLY A 205 -8.53 17.18 6.19
N LEU A 206 -8.24 16.90 7.44
CA LEU A 206 -8.52 15.64 8.11
C LEU A 206 -9.41 15.88 9.32
N LEU A 207 -10.55 15.19 9.35
CA LEU A 207 -11.44 15.14 10.50
C LEU A 207 -11.17 13.86 11.29
N VAL A 208 -10.91 13.99 12.58
CA VAL A 208 -10.66 12.86 13.49
C VAL A 208 -11.56 12.93 14.70
N ASP A 209 -11.80 11.80 15.34
CA ASP A 209 -12.48 11.74 16.63
C ASP A 209 -11.56 12.19 17.78
N ARG A 210 -12.07 12.16 19.01
CA ARG A 210 -11.33 12.50 20.24
C ARG A 210 -10.09 11.64 20.49
N HIS A 211 -10.03 10.45 19.90
CA HIS A 211 -8.91 9.50 20.01
C HIS A 211 -7.89 9.64 18.88
N GLY A 212 -8.15 10.53 17.91
CA GLY A 212 -7.32 10.72 16.72
C GLY A 212 -7.66 9.73 15.57
N PHE A 213 -8.75 8.96 15.70
CA PHE A 213 -9.17 8.07 14.63
C PHE A 213 -9.76 8.87 13.45
N PRO A 214 -9.30 8.65 12.20
CA PRO A 214 -9.74 9.42 11.04
C PRO A 214 -11.19 9.08 10.67
N LEU A 215 -11.99 10.12 10.52
CA LEU A 215 -13.41 10.02 10.13
C LEU A 215 -13.61 10.40 8.66
N GLU A 216 -13.00 11.51 8.25
CA GLU A 216 -13.19 12.08 6.91
C GLU A 216 -11.91 12.79 6.46
N ILE A 217 -11.66 12.75 5.15
CA ILE A 217 -10.61 13.52 4.50
C ILE A 217 -11.21 14.35 3.37
N GLY A 218 -10.84 15.63 3.29
CA GLY A 218 -11.23 16.51 2.21
C GLY A 218 -10.04 17.11 1.49
N SER A 219 -10.23 17.51 0.25
CA SER A 219 -9.23 18.26 -0.51
C SER A 219 -9.88 19.43 -1.23
N TRP A 220 -9.21 20.59 -1.22
CA TRP A 220 -9.70 21.84 -1.79
C TRP A 220 -8.62 22.55 -2.59
N GLU A 221 -9.06 23.53 -3.36
CA GLU A 221 -8.17 24.42 -4.10
C GLU A 221 -7.17 25.09 -3.18
N GLY A 222 -5.91 25.19 -3.60
CA GLY A 222 -4.81 25.68 -2.77
C GLY A 222 -4.93 27.13 -2.31
N ASN A 223 -5.81 27.93 -2.93
CA ASN A 223 -6.09 29.32 -2.56
C ASN A 223 -7.29 29.48 -1.60
N LYS A 224 -7.91 28.39 -1.14
CA LYS A 224 -8.97 28.46 -0.14
C LYS A 224 -8.41 28.73 1.25
N THR A 225 -9.21 29.34 2.12
CA THR A 225 -8.90 29.50 3.55
C THR A 225 -9.44 28.32 4.35
N GLU A 226 -8.85 28.05 5.50
CA GLU A 226 -9.27 26.97 6.40
C GLU A 226 -10.77 27.04 6.75
N THR A 227 -11.28 28.25 6.97
CA THR A 227 -12.70 28.48 7.28
C THR A 227 -13.64 27.98 6.19
N HIS A 228 -13.23 28.04 4.92
CA HIS A 228 -14.02 27.55 3.79
C HIS A 228 -13.93 26.02 3.59
N THR A 229 -13.02 25.34 4.29
CA THR A 229 -12.83 23.90 4.19
C THR A 229 -13.54 23.13 5.29
N ILE A 230 -13.72 23.73 6.48
CA ILE A 230 -14.33 23.07 7.64
C ILE A 230 -15.83 22.81 7.47
N ILE A 231 -16.59 23.80 6.98
CA ILE A 231 -18.06 23.71 6.85
C ILE A 231 -18.48 22.56 5.91
N PRO A 232 -17.90 22.41 4.72
CA PRO A 232 -18.22 21.30 3.85
C PRO A 232 -17.97 19.91 4.48
N ILE A 233 -16.88 19.75 5.24
CA ILE A 233 -16.53 18.44 5.80
C ILE A 233 -17.47 18.06 6.96
N ILE A 234 -17.87 19.04 7.78
CA ILE A 234 -18.85 18.81 8.87
C ILE A 234 -20.21 18.44 8.29
N ASN A 235 -20.66 19.16 7.26
CA ASN A 235 -21.96 18.88 6.63
C ASN A 235 -22.00 17.50 5.96
N GLN A 236 -20.88 17.01 5.45
CA GLN A 236 -20.76 15.64 4.90
C GLN A 236 -20.84 14.59 6.00
N SER A 237 -20.25 14.82 7.17
CA SER A 237 -20.29 13.90 8.32
C SER A 237 -21.66 13.78 8.95
N HIS A 238 -22.52 14.81 8.84
CA HIS A 238 -23.86 14.84 9.45
C HIS A 238 -24.94 14.16 8.59
N ASP A 239 -24.70 13.86 7.31
CA ASP A 239 -25.68 13.22 6.43
C ASP A 239 -25.19 11.80 6.03
N PRO A 240 -25.50 10.77 6.85
CA PRO A 240 -25.08 9.40 6.58
C PRO A 240 -25.87 8.76 5.42
N THR A 241 -26.76 9.49 4.76
CA THR A 241 -27.53 8.99 3.62
C THR A 241 -26.66 9.05 2.37
N PRO A 242 -26.33 7.92 1.72
CA PRO A 242 -25.61 7.94 0.45
C PRO A 242 -26.49 8.64 -0.59
N ALA A 243 -26.25 9.92 -0.81
CA ALA A 243 -26.94 10.69 -1.84
C ALA A 243 -26.68 10.04 -3.19
N ARG A 244 -27.69 9.41 -3.73
CA ARG A 244 -27.86 9.00 -5.12
C ARG A 244 -27.68 10.25 -6.00
N ARG A 245 -26.44 10.60 -6.33
CA ARG A 245 -26.18 11.62 -7.36
C ARG A 245 -26.08 10.95 -8.72
N SER A 246 -27.25 10.59 -9.26
CA SER A 246 -27.47 10.56 -10.69
C SER A 246 -27.61 12.01 -11.18
N GLY A 247 -26.95 12.29 -12.31
CA GLY A 247 -26.78 13.61 -12.86
C GLY A 247 -28.06 14.40 -13.15
N GLY A 248 -27.85 15.69 -13.28
CA GLY A 248 -28.73 16.54 -14.09
C GLY A 248 -29.59 17.51 -13.28
N GLY A 249 -29.17 18.77 -13.23
CA GLY A 249 -30.05 19.89 -13.55
C GLY A 249 -30.96 20.44 -12.45
N ARG A 250 -30.70 21.70 -12.24
CA ARG A 250 -31.57 22.80 -11.78
C ARG A 250 -31.41 23.27 -10.35
N ARG A 251 -30.75 24.44 -10.32
CA ARG A 251 -30.80 25.36 -9.20
C ARG A 251 -32.25 25.66 -8.80
N ARG A 252 -32.61 25.38 -7.56
CA ARG A 252 -33.67 26.11 -6.87
C ARG A 252 -33.05 26.92 -5.76
N ARG A 253 -33.24 28.22 -5.84
CA ARG A 253 -32.95 29.18 -4.75
C ARG A 253 -33.97 28.88 -3.66
N HIS A 254 -33.54 28.61 -2.45
CA HIS A 254 -34.39 28.71 -1.27
C HIS A 254 -33.87 29.83 -0.39
N ALA A 255 -34.84 30.68 -0.05
CA ALA A 255 -34.67 31.82 0.83
C ALA A 255 -34.23 31.36 2.23
N VAL A 256 -33.38 32.17 2.82
CA VAL A 256 -32.96 32.06 4.22
C VAL A 256 -34.14 32.57 5.04
N ASP A 257 -34.74 31.69 5.84
CA ASP A 257 -35.61 32.08 6.91
C ASP A 257 -34.84 31.98 8.22
N ASP A 258 -34.66 33.14 8.84
CA ASP A 258 -34.06 33.33 10.15
C ASP A 258 -35.03 32.84 11.22
N GLN A 259 -34.85 31.63 11.75
CA GLN A 259 -35.29 31.28 13.10
C GLN A 259 -34.32 30.27 13.74
N PRO A 260 -33.92 30.52 15.01
CA PRO A 260 -33.02 29.62 15.70
C PRO A 260 -33.77 28.35 16.12
N PRO A 261 -33.22 27.14 15.84
CA PRO A 261 -33.83 25.91 16.31
C PRO A 261 -33.56 25.74 17.80
N ASN A 262 -34.64 25.51 18.51
CA ASN A 262 -34.68 25.15 19.92
C ASN A 262 -34.05 23.75 20.11
N THR A 263 -33.25 23.68 21.11
CA THR A 263 -32.38 22.62 21.61
C THR A 263 -33.10 21.29 21.91
N SER A 264 -32.52 20.20 21.49
CA SER A 264 -32.18 19.00 22.28
C SER A 264 -31.93 17.78 21.38
N ARG A 265 -30.75 17.70 20.79
CA ARG A 265 -30.10 16.46 20.32
C ARG A 265 -28.61 16.70 20.36
N GLY A 266 -27.84 15.74 20.93
CA GLY A 266 -26.43 15.86 21.25
C GLY A 266 -25.63 16.53 20.15
N GLY A 267 -25.21 17.77 20.39
CA GLY A 267 -24.39 18.54 19.46
C GLY A 267 -22.98 18.01 19.48
N ILE A 268 -22.45 17.66 18.30
CA ILE A 268 -21.03 17.31 18.13
C ILE A 268 -20.24 18.60 18.37
N GLY A 269 -19.37 18.60 19.41
CA GLY A 269 -18.42 19.68 19.63
C GLY A 269 -17.29 19.63 18.60
N VAL A 270 -17.11 20.68 17.80
CA VAL A 270 -16.01 20.80 16.85
C VAL A 270 -14.91 21.64 17.48
N HIS A 271 -13.71 21.08 17.60
CA HIS A 271 -12.52 21.80 18.06
C HIS A 271 -11.56 22.00 16.89
N CYS A 272 -11.32 23.27 16.53
CA CYS A 272 -10.30 23.61 15.53
C CYS A 272 -8.99 23.94 16.25
N ARG A 273 -7.90 23.30 15.85
CA ARG A 273 -6.57 23.68 16.31
C ARG A 273 -6.12 24.92 15.55
N VAL A 274 -6.21 26.08 16.17
CA VAL A 274 -5.61 27.31 15.64
C VAL A 274 -4.11 27.25 15.90
N PRO A 275 -3.24 27.36 14.88
CA PRO A 275 -1.79 27.42 15.10
C PRO A 275 -1.44 28.66 15.93
N PRO A 276 -0.46 28.58 16.86
CA PRO A 276 -0.05 29.71 17.65
C PRO A 276 0.52 30.82 16.75
N GLY A 277 -0.11 32.00 16.75
CA GLY A 277 0.40 33.20 16.05
C GLY A 277 -0.61 34.05 15.30
N GLN A 278 -1.91 33.80 15.39
CA GLN A 278 -2.92 34.75 14.88
C GLN A 278 -3.81 35.22 16.03
N SER A 279 -3.49 36.43 16.59
CA SER A 279 -4.46 37.19 17.36
C SER A 279 -5.45 37.83 16.38
N PRO A 280 -6.76 37.79 16.63
CA PRO A 280 -7.72 38.53 15.83
C PRO A 280 -7.49 40.03 16.06
N GLY A 281 -7.18 40.78 15.01
CA GLY A 281 -7.28 42.22 14.95
C GLY A 281 -8.69 42.63 14.54
#